data_9ab55c2bcb6aafe1f15e7bcb463fed1a
#
_entry.id   9ab55c2bcb6aafe1f15e7bcb463fed1a
#
_cell.length_a   1.000
_cell.length_b   1.000
_cell.length_c   1.000
_cell.angle_alpha   90.00
_cell.angle_beta   90.00
_cell.angle_gamma   90.00
#
_symmetry.space_group_name_H-M   'P 1'
#
loop_
_entity.id
_entity.type
_entity.pdbx_description
1 polymer ?
#
loop_
_entity_poly.entity_id
_entity_poly.type
_entity_poly.pdbx_seq_one_letter_code
_entity_poly.pdbx_strand_id
1 'polypeptide(L)'
;DLEKKGWQTILANNTVNETTPDFSKVTTASEKGLYKADDDYTATTGMKSYYFRGAVDNNWVKFGKDSTGKDIYWRIIRINGDGSIRMIYTGTTAPKESTKVVMTGEGTQIGKSAFNSNNNRSEYVGYMYTVGQQYGTSTSSTIKIAIDNWYKKTTLWTNLEIKALVADEIYCNDRSVINSAWSSTGSDFDYASLTRMSLNGKPSPSLKCTNTSDKFTVDSSNGNGALTYPVGLISVDEVAMAGGKLATSNSSYYLYTGQDYWISSPTTYSTTTKYAYEFLVYNVGIIGYNKDSNVNGLNGIRPVINLSSDVILSGDGTYSNVYTVS
;
A
#
# COMPACT_ATOMS: atom_id res chain seq x y z
N ASP A 1 4.01 -35.16 5.49
CA ASP A 1 3.79 -34.07 4.53
C ASP A 1 4.10 -32.77 5.23
N LEU A 2 5.07 -31.99 4.69
CA LEU A 2 5.33 -30.64 5.16
C LEU A 2 4.12 -29.78 4.83
N GLU A 3 3.57 -29.10 5.82
CA GLU A 3 2.42 -28.21 5.66
C GLU A 3 2.80 -27.05 4.71
N LYS A 4 1.93 -26.72 3.73
CA LYS A 4 2.19 -25.67 2.76
C LYS A 4 2.26 -24.32 3.47
N LYS A 5 3.28 -23.51 3.15
CA LYS A 5 3.34 -22.11 3.55
C LYS A 5 2.21 -21.32 2.91
N GLY A 6 1.79 -20.24 3.56
CA GLY A 6 0.65 -19.42 3.10
C GLY A 6 0.78 -18.92 1.66
N TRP A 7 1.97 -18.49 1.24
CA TRP A 7 2.19 -18.06 -0.14
C TRP A 7 2.04 -19.21 -1.14
N GLN A 8 2.39 -20.44 -0.77
CA GLN A 8 2.17 -21.63 -1.61
C GLN A 8 0.67 -21.95 -1.73
N THR A 9 -0.09 -21.76 -0.65
CA THR A 9 -1.55 -21.94 -0.65
C THR A 9 -2.23 -20.94 -1.60
N ILE A 10 -1.82 -19.66 -1.57
CA ILE A 10 -2.34 -18.64 -2.49
C ILE A 10 -2.03 -19.03 -3.94
N LEU A 11 -0.79 -19.42 -4.24
CA LEU A 11 -0.42 -19.86 -5.59
C LEU A 11 -1.21 -21.09 -6.05
N ALA A 12 -1.47 -22.04 -5.16
CA ALA A 12 -2.26 -23.26 -5.47
C ALA A 12 -3.74 -22.91 -5.77
N ASN A 13 -4.28 -21.88 -5.17
CA ASN A 13 -5.67 -21.43 -5.37
C ASN A 13 -5.87 -20.51 -6.57
N ASN A 14 -4.80 -20.21 -7.32
CA ASN A 14 -4.84 -19.28 -8.45
C ASN A 14 -4.08 -19.82 -9.64
N THR A 15 -4.51 -19.45 -10.84
CA THR A 15 -3.70 -19.58 -12.05
C THR A 15 -2.92 -18.29 -12.23
N VAL A 16 -1.59 -18.37 -12.20
CA VAL A 16 -0.72 -17.20 -12.34
C VAL A 16 -0.70 -16.74 -13.79
N ASN A 17 -1.01 -15.46 -14.00
CA ASN A 17 -0.85 -14.82 -15.31
C ASN A 17 0.59 -14.29 -15.44
N GLU A 18 1.33 -14.77 -16.42
CA GLU A 18 2.72 -14.36 -16.67
C GLU A 18 2.84 -13.20 -17.66
N THR A 19 1.72 -12.81 -18.30
CA THR A 19 1.70 -11.68 -19.24
C THR A 19 1.58 -10.37 -18.47
N THR A 20 2.50 -9.43 -18.75
CA THR A 20 2.41 -8.08 -18.18
C THR A 20 1.14 -7.38 -18.66
N PRO A 21 0.31 -6.82 -17.77
CA PRO A 21 -0.89 -6.09 -18.15
C PRO A 21 -0.59 -4.82 -18.95
N ASP A 22 -1.57 -4.34 -19.68
CA ASP A 22 -1.57 -2.99 -20.24
C ASP A 22 -1.99 -1.97 -19.18
N PHE A 23 -1.02 -1.36 -18.51
CA PHE A 23 -1.27 -0.36 -17.46
C PHE A 23 -1.80 0.99 -17.99
N SER A 24 -1.92 1.16 -19.30
CA SER A 24 -2.61 2.33 -19.89
C SER A 24 -4.12 2.25 -19.78
N LYS A 25 -4.66 1.13 -19.28
CA LYS A 25 -6.09 0.88 -19.09
C LYS A 25 -6.38 0.49 -17.66
N VAL A 26 -7.54 0.92 -17.14
CA VAL A 26 -8.10 0.37 -15.91
C VAL A 26 -8.67 -1.03 -16.14
N THR A 27 -8.75 -1.83 -15.09
CA THR A 27 -9.41 -3.13 -15.15
C THR A 27 -10.93 -2.98 -15.22
N THR A 28 -11.60 -3.96 -15.81
CA THR A 28 -13.06 -4.05 -15.88
C THR A 28 -13.61 -5.03 -14.85
N ALA A 29 -14.93 -5.09 -14.70
CA ALA A 29 -15.59 -6.01 -13.76
C ALA A 29 -15.37 -7.51 -14.10
N SER A 30 -14.97 -7.81 -15.33
CA SER A 30 -14.67 -9.19 -15.78
C SER A 30 -13.20 -9.56 -15.68
N GLU A 31 -12.32 -8.59 -15.41
CA GLU A 31 -10.88 -8.83 -15.31
C GLU A 31 -10.49 -9.06 -13.86
N LYS A 32 -9.89 -10.20 -13.57
CA LYS A 32 -9.34 -10.53 -12.26
C LYS A 32 -8.27 -11.59 -12.36
N GLY A 33 -7.30 -11.55 -11.47
CA GLY A 33 -6.31 -12.62 -11.37
C GLY A 33 -5.10 -12.27 -10.52
N LEU A 34 -4.22 -13.24 -10.45
CA LEU A 34 -2.90 -13.14 -9.83
C LEU A 34 -1.85 -13.05 -10.95
N TYR A 35 -1.01 -12.04 -10.91
CA TYR A 35 -0.02 -11.72 -11.95
C TYR A 35 1.38 -11.78 -11.36
N LYS A 36 2.35 -12.23 -12.16
CA LYS A 36 3.75 -12.26 -11.79
C LYS A 36 4.41 -10.92 -12.06
N ALA A 37 5.23 -10.45 -11.12
CA ALA A 37 6.12 -9.30 -11.26
C ALA A 37 7.58 -9.75 -11.38
N ASP A 38 8.35 -9.05 -12.23
CA ASP A 38 9.76 -9.36 -12.45
C ASP A 38 10.70 -8.59 -11.52
N ASP A 39 10.27 -7.46 -10.98
CA ASP A 39 11.02 -6.64 -10.03
C ASP A 39 10.29 -6.52 -8.69
N ASP A 40 11.05 -6.49 -7.61
CA ASP A 40 10.53 -6.33 -6.25
C ASP A 40 11.66 -5.90 -5.29
N TYR A 41 11.42 -4.88 -4.49
CA TYR A 41 12.36 -4.43 -3.45
C TYR A 41 12.43 -5.40 -2.25
N THR A 42 11.53 -6.36 -2.15
CA THR A 42 11.53 -7.42 -1.12
C THR A 42 12.08 -8.75 -1.62
N ALA A 43 12.46 -8.84 -2.92
CA ALA A 43 12.88 -10.09 -3.52
C ALA A 43 14.22 -10.58 -2.97
N THR A 44 14.27 -11.87 -2.65
CA THR A 44 15.51 -12.61 -2.51
C THR A 44 15.93 -13.21 -3.85
N THR A 45 17.19 -13.63 -3.97
CA THR A 45 17.71 -14.16 -5.24
C THR A 45 16.86 -15.32 -5.76
N GLY A 46 16.40 -15.21 -7.00
CA GLY A 46 15.63 -16.26 -7.70
C GLY A 46 14.14 -16.31 -7.38
N MET A 47 13.65 -15.53 -6.44
CA MET A 47 12.22 -15.45 -6.13
C MET A 47 11.53 -14.37 -6.96
N LYS A 48 10.23 -14.57 -7.22
CA LYS A 48 9.34 -13.63 -7.92
C LYS A 48 8.26 -13.13 -6.99
N SER A 49 7.75 -11.96 -7.28
CA SER A 49 6.58 -11.40 -6.62
C SER A 49 5.31 -11.68 -7.43
N TYR A 50 4.18 -11.75 -6.76
CA TYR A 50 2.87 -11.99 -7.38
C TYR A 50 1.86 -11.02 -6.81
N TYR A 51 1.09 -10.34 -7.64
CA TYR A 51 0.13 -9.34 -7.21
C TYR A 51 -1.28 -9.63 -7.73
N PHE A 52 -2.28 -9.34 -6.91
CA PHE A 52 -3.67 -9.39 -7.30
C PHE A 52 -4.05 -8.15 -8.12
N ARG A 53 -4.87 -8.37 -9.15
CA ARG A 53 -5.33 -7.33 -10.06
C ARG A 53 -6.80 -7.51 -10.42
N GLY A 54 -7.56 -6.40 -10.44
CA GLY A 54 -8.93 -6.34 -10.93
C GLY A 54 -10.00 -6.68 -9.89
N ALA A 55 -11.08 -7.26 -10.37
CA ALA A 55 -12.29 -7.59 -9.58
C ALA A 55 -12.10 -8.88 -8.77
N VAL A 56 -11.06 -8.94 -7.98
CA VAL A 56 -10.67 -10.12 -7.20
C VAL A 56 -11.66 -10.34 -6.07
N ASP A 57 -12.04 -11.59 -5.84
CA ASP A 57 -12.97 -12.00 -4.79
C ASP A 57 -12.43 -13.11 -3.86
N ASN A 58 -11.17 -13.50 -4.04
CA ASN A 58 -10.52 -14.57 -3.30
C ASN A 58 -9.20 -14.16 -2.62
N ASN A 59 -9.10 -12.91 -2.19
CA ASN A 59 -7.94 -12.38 -1.48
C ASN A 59 -8.28 -11.85 -0.07
N TRP A 60 -9.35 -12.33 0.52
CA TRP A 60 -9.77 -11.94 1.86
C TRP A 60 -9.02 -12.71 2.95
N VAL A 61 -8.58 -11.97 3.98
CA VAL A 61 -7.90 -12.51 5.16
C VAL A 61 -8.56 -11.94 6.41
N LYS A 62 -8.79 -12.81 7.40
CA LYS A 62 -9.14 -12.40 8.77
C LYS A 62 -7.90 -12.57 9.63
N PHE A 63 -7.38 -11.48 10.19
CA PHE A 63 -6.17 -11.51 11.00
C PHE A 63 -6.12 -10.37 12.02
N GLY A 64 -5.92 -10.73 13.27
CA GLY A 64 -5.86 -9.78 14.37
C GLY A 64 -7.22 -9.21 14.78
N LYS A 65 -7.20 -8.45 15.86
CA LYS A 65 -8.37 -7.74 16.40
C LYS A 65 -8.01 -6.28 16.69
N ASP A 66 -8.97 -5.38 16.51
CA ASP A 66 -8.82 -4.00 16.88
C ASP A 66 -8.87 -3.80 18.41
N SER A 67 -8.74 -2.54 18.86
CA SER A 67 -8.77 -2.19 20.28
C SER A 67 -10.11 -2.45 20.97
N THR A 68 -11.18 -2.69 20.21
CA THR A 68 -12.52 -3.03 20.72
C THR A 68 -12.79 -4.52 20.71
N GLY A 69 -11.84 -5.33 20.25
CA GLY A 69 -11.95 -6.79 20.17
C GLY A 69 -12.62 -7.32 18.91
N LYS A 70 -12.86 -6.47 17.91
CA LYS A 70 -13.43 -6.87 16.62
C LYS A 70 -12.37 -7.47 15.72
N ASP A 71 -12.72 -8.54 15.00
CA ASP A 71 -11.87 -9.11 13.96
C ASP A 71 -11.56 -8.10 12.88
N ILE A 72 -10.30 -8.09 12.41
CA ILE A 72 -9.86 -7.24 11.31
C ILE A 72 -9.83 -8.07 10.03
N TYR A 73 -10.38 -7.49 8.95
CA TYR A 73 -10.38 -8.06 7.61
C TYR A 73 -9.46 -7.27 6.70
N TRP A 74 -8.70 -8.01 5.89
CA TRP A 74 -7.66 -7.52 4.99
C TRP A 74 -7.88 -8.03 3.59
N ARG A 75 -7.34 -7.30 2.60
CA ARG A 75 -7.23 -7.79 1.22
C ARG A 75 -5.74 -7.98 0.90
N ILE A 76 -5.40 -9.15 0.36
CA ILE A 76 -4.03 -9.40 -0.09
C ILE A 76 -3.74 -8.53 -1.30
N ILE A 77 -2.65 -7.76 -1.24
CA ILE A 77 -2.11 -6.97 -2.36
C ILE A 77 -1.22 -7.86 -3.21
N ARG A 78 -0.26 -8.51 -2.58
CA ARG A 78 0.73 -9.35 -3.27
C ARG A 78 1.45 -10.33 -2.35
N ILE A 79 2.05 -11.34 -2.96
CA ILE A 79 3.09 -12.15 -2.36
C ILE A 79 4.41 -11.44 -2.68
N ASN A 80 5.16 -11.05 -1.65
CA ASN A 80 6.46 -10.44 -1.77
C ASN A 80 7.50 -11.43 -2.30
N GLY A 81 8.61 -10.93 -2.82
CA GLY A 81 9.65 -11.78 -3.38
C GLY A 81 10.35 -12.70 -2.38
N ASP A 82 10.19 -12.48 -1.07
CA ASP A 82 10.68 -13.37 -0.01
C ASP A 82 9.62 -14.37 0.50
N GLY A 83 8.41 -14.35 -0.08
CA GLY A 83 7.29 -15.20 0.31
C GLY A 83 6.41 -14.64 1.42
N SER A 84 6.72 -13.47 1.99
CA SER A 84 5.82 -12.77 2.90
C SER A 84 4.59 -12.27 2.15
N ILE A 85 3.49 -12.01 2.87
CA ILE A 85 2.19 -11.69 2.25
C ILE A 85 1.79 -10.29 2.67
N ARG A 86 1.70 -9.40 1.68
CA ARG A 86 1.35 -8.00 1.87
C ARG A 86 -0.14 -7.79 1.75
N MET A 87 -0.75 -7.12 2.72
CA MET A 87 -2.19 -6.93 2.74
C MET A 87 -2.60 -5.58 3.31
N ILE A 88 -3.76 -5.08 2.84
CA ILE A 88 -4.31 -3.77 3.19
C ILE A 88 -5.57 -3.91 4.05
N TYR A 89 -5.66 -3.07 5.09
CA TYR A 89 -6.82 -2.98 5.97
C TYR A 89 -8.10 -2.68 5.18
N THR A 90 -9.17 -3.44 5.46
CA THR A 90 -10.46 -3.30 4.80
C THR A 90 -11.63 -3.21 5.80
N GLY A 91 -11.33 -3.08 7.07
CA GLY A 91 -12.34 -2.86 8.11
C GLY A 91 -12.50 -4.02 9.08
N THR A 92 -13.57 -3.96 9.86
CA THR A 92 -13.92 -4.95 10.89
C THR A 92 -15.24 -5.67 10.57
N THR A 93 -15.77 -5.48 9.37
CA THR A 93 -16.98 -6.15 8.88
C THR A 93 -16.59 -7.31 7.98
N ALA A 94 -17.10 -8.50 8.28
CA ALA A 94 -16.90 -9.68 7.43
C ALA A 94 -17.45 -9.44 6.03
N PRO A 95 -16.75 -9.85 4.97
CA PRO A 95 -17.29 -9.81 3.62
C PRO A 95 -18.50 -10.74 3.46
N LYS A 96 -19.36 -10.42 2.51
CA LYS A 96 -20.51 -11.22 2.12
C LYS A 96 -20.64 -11.23 0.60
N GLU A 97 -21.59 -11.98 0.06
CA GLU A 97 -21.76 -12.11 -1.39
C GLU A 97 -21.78 -10.75 -2.12
N SER A 98 -22.52 -9.76 -1.56
CA SER A 98 -22.65 -8.44 -2.18
C SER A 98 -21.40 -7.55 -2.05
N THR A 99 -20.45 -7.89 -1.18
CA THR A 99 -19.23 -7.12 -0.93
C THR A 99 -17.94 -7.90 -1.22
N LYS A 100 -18.03 -9.06 -1.82
CA LYS A 100 -16.90 -9.97 -2.05
C LYS A 100 -15.79 -9.37 -2.92
N VAL A 101 -16.14 -8.53 -3.89
CA VAL A 101 -15.19 -7.82 -4.75
C VAL A 101 -14.85 -6.46 -4.18
N VAL A 102 -15.87 -5.68 -3.84
CA VAL A 102 -15.73 -4.30 -3.39
C VAL A 102 -16.44 -4.11 -2.06
N MET A 103 -15.69 -3.75 -1.04
CA MET A 103 -16.19 -3.28 0.26
C MET A 103 -16.11 -1.77 0.27
N THR A 104 -17.23 -1.07 0.52
CA THR A 104 -17.31 0.38 0.46
C THR A 104 -17.61 1.02 1.81
N GLY A 105 -17.32 2.31 1.92
CA GLY A 105 -17.69 3.14 3.06
C GLY A 105 -16.56 3.46 4.01
N GLU A 106 -16.84 4.32 4.98
CA GLU A 106 -15.85 4.80 5.96
C GLU A 106 -15.32 3.68 6.87
N GLY A 107 -16.07 2.59 7.03
CA GLY A 107 -15.62 1.43 7.80
C GLY A 107 -14.43 0.68 7.19
N THR A 108 -14.06 0.96 5.93
CA THR A 108 -12.90 0.37 5.25
C THR A 108 -11.56 1.00 5.64
N GLN A 109 -11.57 2.02 6.46
CA GLN A 109 -10.40 2.77 6.93
C GLN A 109 -10.42 2.91 8.44
N ILE A 110 -9.26 3.15 9.06
CA ILE A 110 -9.16 3.31 10.52
C ILE A 110 -9.58 4.70 11.00
N GLY A 111 -9.73 5.65 10.10
CA GLY A 111 -10.06 7.03 10.34
C GLY A 111 -9.57 7.91 9.21
N LYS A 112 -9.55 9.22 9.45
CA LYS A 112 -9.04 10.24 8.53
C LYS A 112 -7.96 11.07 9.20
N SER A 113 -6.94 11.48 8.45
CA SER A 113 -5.96 12.48 8.88
C SER A 113 -5.37 13.20 7.68
N ALA A 114 -4.63 14.29 7.94
CA ALA A 114 -3.67 14.79 6.99
C ALA A 114 -2.56 13.73 6.78
N PHE A 115 -1.92 13.72 5.62
CA PHE A 115 -0.64 13.02 5.46
C PHE A 115 0.43 13.73 6.31
N ASN A 116 0.49 15.05 6.19
CA ASN A 116 1.24 15.92 7.09
C ASN A 116 0.42 17.19 7.36
N SER A 117 0.33 17.61 8.62
CA SER A 117 -0.37 18.85 9.00
C SER A 117 0.31 20.10 8.43
N ASN A 118 1.61 20.04 8.18
CA ASN A 118 2.36 21.06 7.46
C ASN A 118 2.46 20.67 5.99
N ASN A 119 2.35 21.65 5.07
CA ASN A 119 2.31 21.41 3.63
C ASN A 119 3.21 22.34 2.81
N ASN A 120 3.87 23.32 3.44
CA ASN A 120 4.56 24.41 2.76
C ASN A 120 6.02 24.12 2.41
N ARG A 121 6.44 22.87 2.46
CA ARG A 121 7.76 22.38 2.07
C ARG A 121 7.65 21.02 1.39
N SER A 122 8.54 20.76 0.45
CA SER A 122 8.51 19.51 -0.32
C SER A 122 8.78 18.26 0.53
N GLU A 123 9.57 18.37 1.59
CA GLU A 123 9.89 17.24 2.48
C GLU A 123 8.68 16.70 3.25
N TYR A 124 7.57 17.43 3.30
CA TYR A 124 6.35 16.97 3.99
C TYR A 124 5.58 15.85 3.27
N VAL A 125 6.05 15.40 2.11
CA VAL A 125 5.61 14.15 1.47
C VAL A 125 6.22 12.90 2.13
N GLY A 126 7.20 13.07 3.00
CA GLY A 126 7.85 11.95 3.68
C GLY A 126 6.94 11.29 4.72
N TYR A 127 6.86 9.97 4.69
CA TYR A 127 6.27 9.20 5.79
C TYR A 127 6.98 9.49 7.12
N MET A 128 8.30 9.67 7.03
CA MET A 128 9.10 10.44 7.97
C MET A 128 9.92 11.46 7.18
N TYR A 129 10.30 12.56 7.83
CA TYR A 129 11.01 13.66 7.18
C TYR A 129 12.00 14.33 8.11
N THR A 130 12.90 15.12 7.54
CA THR A 130 13.76 16.11 8.22
C THR A 130 13.69 17.41 7.44
N VAL A 131 13.40 18.51 8.11
CA VAL A 131 13.29 19.84 7.46
C VAL A 131 14.59 20.15 6.71
N GLY A 132 14.44 20.54 5.45
CA GLY A 132 15.58 20.89 4.57
C GLY A 132 16.28 19.69 3.91
N GLN A 133 15.79 18.46 4.09
CA GLN A 133 16.40 17.25 3.52
C GLN A 133 15.40 16.47 2.67
N GLN A 134 15.84 16.02 1.50
CA GLN A 134 15.02 15.19 0.60
C GLN A 134 14.68 13.83 1.21
N TYR A 135 15.63 13.21 1.88
CA TYR A 135 15.56 11.82 2.36
C TYR A 135 15.61 11.70 3.88
N GLY A 136 15.28 12.75 4.60
CA GLY A 136 15.32 12.74 6.06
C GLY A 136 14.30 11.80 6.70
N THR A 137 14.62 11.32 7.90
CA THR A 137 13.78 10.37 8.66
C THR A 137 13.72 10.70 10.15
N SER A 138 13.96 11.95 10.54
CA SER A 138 14.03 12.34 11.96
C SER A 138 12.68 12.58 12.62
N THR A 139 11.64 12.89 11.84
CA THR A 139 10.31 13.30 12.35
C THR A 139 9.22 12.48 11.69
N SER A 140 8.30 11.95 12.49
CA SER A 140 7.11 11.25 11.98
C SER A 140 6.12 12.22 11.36
N SER A 141 5.58 11.85 10.19
CA SER A 141 4.43 12.56 9.60
C SER A 141 3.18 12.40 10.45
N THR A 142 2.17 13.24 10.19
CA THR A 142 0.87 13.16 10.88
C THR A 142 0.22 11.79 10.67
N ILE A 143 0.25 11.27 9.44
CA ILE A 143 -0.35 9.96 9.14
C ILE A 143 0.39 8.82 9.83
N LYS A 144 1.72 8.87 9.92
CA LYS A 144 2.49 7.87 10.65
C LYS A 144 2.12 7.83 12.13
N ILE A 145 1.97 8.99 12.76
CA ILE A 145 1.55 9.08 14.16
C ILE A 145 0.16 8.45 14.34
N ALA A 146 -0.79 8.73 13.43
CA ALA A 146 -2.12 8.15 13.47
C ALA A 146 -2.11 6.61 13.31
N ILE A 147 -1.33 6.11 12.37
CA ILE A 147 -1.16 4.66 12.14
C ILE A 147 -0.51 3.98 13.33
N ASP A 148 0.57 4.53 13.87
CA ASP A 148 1.28 3.98 15.03
C ASP A 148 0.37 3.95 16.27
N ASN A 149 -0.43 4.99 16.48
CA ASN A 149 -1.40 5.07 17.58
C ASN A 149 -2.52 4.02 17.46
N TRP A 150 -2.93 3.69 16.25
CA TRP A 150 -3.88 2.61 16.00
C TRP A 150 -3.22 1.25 16.20
N TYR A 151 -2.05 1.01 15.56
CA TYR A 151 -1.38 -0.29 15.53
C TYR A 151 -1.05 -0.81 16.94
N LYS A 152 -0.48 0.04 17.78
CA LYS A 152 -0.06 -0.35 19.15
C LYS A 152 -1.21 -0.80 20.06
N LYS A 153 -2.45 -0.48 19.69
CA LYS A 153 -3.66 -0.86 20.45
C LYS A 153 -4.32 -2.14 19.92
N THR A 154 -3.89 -2.63 18.76
CA THR A 154 -4.42 -3.85 18.17
C THR A 154 -3.69 -5.08 18.71
N THR A 155 -4.28 -6.27 18.50
CA THR A 155 -3.61 -7.54 18.85
C THR A 155 -2.37 -7.80 17.99
N LEU A 156 -2.19 -7.10 16.87
CA LEU A 156 -0.97 -7.15 16.06
C LEU A 156 0.29 -6.75 16.86
N TRP A 157 0.10 -5.98 17.91
CA TRP A 157 1.18 -5.58 18.82
C TRP A 157 1.04 -6.15 20.23
N THR A 158 -0.17 -6.20 20.77
CA THR A 158 -0.42 -6.55 22.17
C THR A 158 -0.47 -8.05 22.44
N ASN A 159 -0.70 -8.87 21.41
CA ASN A 159 -0.71 -10.33 21.52
C ASN A 159 0.59 -10.90 20.92
N LEU A 160 1.41 -11.56 21.72
CA LEU A 160 2.73 -12.04 21.30
C LEU A 160 2.69 -13.07 20.17
N GLU A 161 1.69 -13.95 20.16
CA GLU A 161 1.53 -14.98 19.12
C GLU A 161 1.15 -14.32 17.78
N ILE A 162 0.21 -13.38 17.78
CA ILE A 162 -0.21 -12.63 16.59
C ILE A 162 0.94 -11.76 16.09
N LYS A 163 1.60 -11.04 16.99
CA LYS A 163 2.76 -10.19 16.67
C LYS A 163 3.87 -10.97 15.96
N ALA A 164 4.13 -12.20 16.38
CA ALA A 164 5.16 -13.04 15.78
C ALA A 164 4.87 -13.44 14.32
N LEU A 165 3.61 -13.36 13.88
CA LEU A 165 3.20 -13.66 12.51
C LEU A 165 3.31 -12.47 11.55
N VAL A 166 3.60 -11.27 12.06
CA VAL A 166 3.80 -10.06 11.25
C VAL A 166 5.28 -9.92 10.89
N ALA A 167 5.55 -9.74 9.60
CA ALA A 167 6.89 -9.51 9.09
C ALA A 167 7.23 -8.02 9.01
N ASP A 168 8.50 -7.70 9.23
CA ASP A 168 9.06 -6.36 8.98
C ASP A 168 9.58 -6.28 7.54
N GLU A 169 8.72 -5.79 6.65
CA GLU A 169 9.01 -5.65 5.24
C GLU A 169 9.07 -4.18 4.81
N ILE A 170 9.69 -3.93 3.65
CA ILE A 170 9.89 -2.58 3.13
C ILE A 170 8.57 -1.93 2.72
N TYR A 171 8.36 -0.71 3.22
CA TYR A 171 7.38 0.24 2.69
C TYR A 171 8.14 1.33 1.95
N CYS A 172 7.96 1.41 0.63
CA CYS A 172 8.67 2.39 -0.19
C CYS A 172 7.93 3.73 -0.22
N ASN A 173 8.57 4.77 0.29
CA ASN A 173 8.15 6.16 0.14
C ASN A 173 9.15 6.84 -0.79
N ASP A 174 9.01 6.57 -2.09
CA ASP A 174 9.97 7.00 -3.12
C ASP A 174 9.97 8.53 -3.28
N ARG A 175 10.94 9.21 -2.67
CA ARG A 175 11.14 10.66 -2.74
C ARG A 175 12.17 11.07 -3.79
N SER A 176 12.52 10.18 -4.69
CA SER A 176 13.41 10.50 -5.81
C SER A 176 12.74 11.42 -6.83
N VAL A 177 13.53 12.25 -7.49
CA VAL A 177 13.11 13.11 -8.59
C VAL A 177 13.85 12.73 -9.86
N ILE A 178 13.22 12.97 -11.02
CA ILE A 178 13.79 12.67 -12.34
C ILE A 178 13.89 13.98 -13.12
N ASN A 179 15.04 14.21 -13.74
CA ASN A 179 15.29 15.35 -14.62
C ASN A 179 15.14 16.74 -13.93
N SER A 180 15.23 16.78 -12.62
CA SER A 180 15.18 18.01 -11.85
C SER A 180 16.03 17.88 -10.59
N ALA A 181 16.37 19.02 -10.00
CA ALA A 181 16.98 19.04 -8.67
C ALA A 181 15.88 19.20 -7.61
N TRP A 182 15.96 18.41 -6.56
CA TRP A 182 15.08 18.58 -5.41
C TRP A 182 15.35 19.91 -4.72
N SER A 183 14.29 20.57 -4.28
CA SER A 183 14.37 21.78 -3.47
C SER A 183 13.28 21.76 -2.40
N SER A 184 13.60 22.22 -1.20
CA SER A 184 12.62 22.33 -0.12
C SER A 184 11.47 23.29 -0.46
N THR A 185 11.80 24.48 -1.05
CA THR A 185 10.82 25.53 -1.34
C THR A 185 11.11 26.33 -2.60
N GLY A 186 12.22 26.10 -3.26
CA GLY A 186 12.79 27.02 -4.27
C GLY A 186 12.39 26.75 -5.71
N SER A 187 11.86 25.59 -6.04
CA SER A 187 11.49 25.23 -7.42
C SER A 187 10.33 24.24 -7.46
N ASP A 188 9.59 24.26 -8.56
CA ASP A 188 8.59 23.24 -8.88
C ASP A 188 9.30 21.98 -9.39
N PHE A 189 8.81 20.82 -9.02
CA PHE A 189 9.27 19.54 -9.56
C PHE A 189 8.25 18.42 -9.32
N ASP A 190 8.36 17.39 -10.14
CA ASP A 190 7.61 16.16 -9.98
C ASP A 190 8.50 15.06 -9.38
N TYR A 191 7.94 14.28 -8.46
CA TYR A 191 8.60 13.08 -7.97
C TYR A 191 8.54 11.95 -9.01
N ALA A 192 9.48 11.03 -8.95
CA ALA A 192 9.61 9.93 -9.90
C ALA A 192 8.34 9.06 -10.00
N SER A 193 7.61 8.90 -8.91
CA SER A 193 6.35 8.17 -8.87
C SER A 193 5.30 8.78 -9.80
N LEU A 194 5.17 10.10 -9.87
CA LEU A 194 4.26 10.74 -10.82
C LEU A 194 4.70 10.48 -12.27
N THR A 195 6.00 10.58 -12.54
CA THR A 195 6.53 10.29 -13.87
C THR A 195 6.23 8.86 -14.32
N ARG A 196 6.37 7.88 -13.41
CA ARG A 196 6.00 6.47 -13.71
C ARG A 196 4.51 6.30 -14.04
N MET A 197 3.63 7.07 -13.37
CA MET A 197 2.19 6.99 -13.60
C MET A 197 1.72 7.74 -14.84
N SER A 198 2.42 8.78 -15.26
CA SER A 198 2.01 9.69 -16.33
C SER A 198 2.78 9.54 -17.64
N LEU A 199 3.77 8.64 -17.71
CA LEU A 199 4.71 8.55 -18.83
C LEU A 199 3.99 8.28 -20.17
N ASN A 200 3.80 9.34 -20.98
CA ASN A 200 3.18 9.29 -22.33
C ASN A 200 1.88 8.49 -22.41
N GLY A 201 1.05 8.53 -21.37
CA GLY A 201 -0.19 7.73 -21.28
C GLY A 201 0.03 6.23 -21.06
N LYS A 202 1.27 5.79 -20.89
CA LYS A 202 1.65 4.40 -20.63
C LYS A 202 2.33 4.31 -19.25
N PRO A 203 1.57 4.12 -18.18
CA PRO A 203 2.13 3.94 -16.85
C PRO A 203 3.09 2.75 -16.81
N SER A 204 4.19 2.90 -16.08
CA SER A 204 5.21 1.88 -15.86
C SER A 204 5.42 1.67 -14.35
N PRO A 205 4.47 1.04 -13.66
CA PRO A 205 4.61 0.77 -12.23
C PRO A 205 5.81 -0.15 -11.97
N SER A 206 6.48 0.08 -10.85
CA SER A 206 7.69 -0.63 -10.47
C SER A 206 7.67 -0.98 -8.99
N LEU A 207 8.12 -2.19 -8.64
CA LEU A 207 8.36 -2.61 -7.26
C LEU A 207 9.83 -2.41 -6.83
N LYS A 208 10.56 -1.54 -7.50
CA LYS A 208 11.90 -1.11 -7.10
C LYS A 208 11.83 0.07 -6.14
N CYS A 209 12.69 0.05 -5.15
CA CYS A 209 12.91 1.16 -4.20
C CYS A 209 14.40 1.44 -4.18
N THR A 210 14.85 2.47 -4.91
CA THR A 210 16.28 2.67 -5.22
C THR A 210 17.07 3.30 -4.09
N ASN A 211 16.43 4.17 -3.29
CA ASN A 211 17.11 4.85 -2.19
C ASN A 211 16.84 4.14 -0.86
N THR A 212 17.89 3.76 -0.15
CA THR A 212 17.75 3.09 1.15
C THR A 212 16.97 3.92 2.17
N SER A 213 17.10 5.24 2.14
CA SER A 213 16.36 6.14 3.05
C SER A 213 14.85 6.15 2.79
N ASP A 214 14.40 5.68 1.63
CA ASP A 214 12.98 5.52 1.28
C ASP A 214 12.42 4.13 1.59
N LYS A 215 13.28 3.19 2.00
CA LYS A 215 12.92 1.82 2.39
C LYS A 215 12.58 1.78 3.86
N PHE A 216 11.34 2.07 4.21
CA PHE A 216 10.90 2.11 5.60
C PHE A 216 10.73 0.71 6.18
N THR A 217 11.52 0.43 7.22
CA THR A 217 11.51 -0.82 8.00
C THR A 217 11.74 -0.50 9.47
N VAL A 218 11.45 -1.45 10.35
CA VAL A 218 11.81 -1.38 11.79
C VAL A 218 13.30 -1.72 11.97
N ASP A 219 13.74 -2.79 11.30
CA ASP A 219 15.13 -3.22 11.33
C ASP A 219 15.94 -2.53 10.24
N SER A 220 17.14 -2.07 10.56
CA SER A 220 18.04 -1.39 9.63
C SER A 220 18.80 -2.35 8.69
N SER A 221 18.68 -3.66 8.85
CA SER A 221 19.36 -4.63 7.98
C SER A 221 18.81 -4.66 6.56
N ASN A 222 17.49 -4.39 6.38
CA ASN A 222 16.81 -4.47 5.09
C ASN A 222 16.29 -3.11 4.59
N GLY A 223 16.43 -2.04 5.36
CA GLY A 223 15.93 -0.73 5.01
C GLY A 223 16.50 0.36 5.90
N ASN A 224 15.74 1.43 6.13
CA ASN A 224 16.24 2.59 6.88
C ASN A 224 16.17 2.44 8.41
N GLY A 225 15.46 1.43 8.93
CA GLY A 225 15.34 1.20 10.36
C GLY A 225 14.59 2.27 11.14
N ALA A 226 13.82 3.13 10.47
CA ALA A 226 13.22 4.30 11.08
C ALA A 226 11.80 4.07 11.63
N LEU A 227 11.16 2.94 11.29
CA LEU A 227 9.81 2.64 11.77
C LEU A 227 9.80 2.18 13.22
N THR A 228 8.75 2.56 13.92
CA THR A 228 8.46 2.07 15.28
C THR A 228 7.78 0.71 15.23
N TYR A 229 6.86 0.52 14.27
CA TYR A 229 6.06 -0.68 14.08
C TYR A 229 6.11 -1.13 12.61
N PRO A 230 5.96 -2.44 12.31
CA PRO A 230 6.00 -2.97 10.95
C PRO A 230 4.68 -2.74 10.20
N VAL A 231 4.30 -1.49 10.05
CA VAL A 231 3.06 -1.06 9.41
C VAL A 231 3.33 0.20 8.57
N GLY A 232 2.68 0.29 7.42
CA GLY A 232 2.85 1.42 6.52
C GLY A 232 1.63 1.62 5.62
N LEU A 233 1.86 2.08 4.40
CA LEU A 233 0.85 2.39 3.40
C LEU A 233 1.19 1.71 2.06
N ILE A 234 0.17 1.59 1.20
CA ILE A 234 0.32 1.11 -0.17
C ILE A 234 1.04 2.16 -1.02
N SER A 235 1.84 1.73 -1.98
CA SER A 235 2.46 2.61 -2.98
C SER A 235 1.53 2.82 -4.19
N VAL A 236 1.74 3.92 -4.93
CA VAL A 236 0.98 4.17 -6.17
C VAL A 236 1.24 3.10 -7.22
N ASP A 237 2.45 2.55 -7.25
CA ASP A 237 2.81 1.45 -8.15
C ASP A 237 1.95 0.21 -7.87
N GLU A 238 1.76 -0.14 -6.61
CA GLU A 238 0.89 -1.24 -6.19
C GLU A 238 -0.58 -0.98 -6.55
N VAL A 239 -1.07 0.26 -6.43
CA VAL A 239 -2.42 0.64 -6.85
C VAL A 239 -2.60 0.51 -8.37
N ALA A 240 -1.62 0.95 -9.15
CA ALA A 240 -1.64 0.80 -10.61
C ALA A 240 -1.62 -0.69 -11.03
N MET A 241 -0.80 -1.51 -10.38
CA MET A 241 -0.77 -2.96 -10.59
C MET A 241 -2.13 -3.60 -10.26
N ALA A 242 -2.82 -3.11 -9.23
CA ALA A 242 -4.14 -3.60 -8.85
C ALA A 242 -5.26 -3.20 -9.82
N GLY A 243 -5.05 -2.22 -10.70
CA GLY A 243 -6.05 -1.81 -11.70
C GLY A 243 -6.40 -0.33 -11.74
N GLY A 244 -5.83 0.49 -10.86
CA GLY A 244 -6.00 1.94 -10.85
C GLY A 244 -5.18 2.65 -11.92
N LYS A 245 -5.58 3.89 -12.26
CA LYS A 245 -4.88 4.74 -13.23
C LYS A 245 -5.17 6.21 -12.96
N LEU A 246 -4.28 7.10 -13.40
CA LEU A 246 -4.54 8.53 -13.42
C LEU A 246 -5.73 8.86 -14.31
N ALA A 247 -6.55 9.81 -13.89
CA ALA A 247 -7.63 10.42 -14.66
C ALA A 247 -8.69 9.45 -15.22
N THR A 248 -8.75 8.22 -14.72
CA THR A 248 -9.74 7.22 -15.19
C THR A 248 -10.37 6.54 -13.98
N SER A 249 -11.70 6.66 -13.87
CA SER A 249 -12.48 6.02 -12.80
C SER A 249 -12.43 4.49 -12.92
N ASN A 250 -12.40 3.82 -11.79
CA ASN A 250 -12.53 2.37 -11.71
C ASN A 250 -13.21 1.99 -10.40
N SER A 251 -14.47 1.59 -10.47
CA SER A 251 -15.23 1.08 -9.32
C SER A 251 -15.27 -0.45 -9.25
N SER A 252 -14.50 -1.12 -10.11
CA SER A 252 -14.58 -2.57 -10.30
C SER A 252 -13.37 -3.34 -9.72
N TYR A 253 -12.34 -2.66 -9.17
CA TYR A 253 -11.19 -3.36 -8.62
C TYR A 253 -11.22 -3.38 -7.08
N TYR A 254 -10.55 -4.36 -6.50
CA TYR A 254 -10.65 -4.67 -5.06
C TYR A 254 -10.14 -3.56 -4.13
N LEU A 255 -9.36 -2.60 -4.64
CA LEU A 255 -8.89 -1.45 -3.85
C LEU A 255 -9.87 -0.28 -3.82
N TYR A 256 -10.91 -0.30 -4.66
CA TYR A 256 -11.98 0.69 -4.63
C TYR A 256 -12.82 0.57 -3.36
N THR A 257 -13.06 1.69 -2.68
CA THR A 257 -13.86 1.73 -1.44
C THR A 257 -14.94 2.82 -1.44
N GLY A 258 -15.02 3.63 -2.50
CA GLY A 258 -15.90 4.79 -2.53
C GLY A 258 -15.47 5.92 -1.57
N GLN A 259 -14.25 5.85 -1.04
CA GLN A 259 -13.65 6.85 -0.14
C GLN A 259 -12.32 7.31 -0.70
N ASP A 260 -11.96 8.57 -0.40
CA ASP A 260 -10.60 9.06 -0.62
C ASP A 260 -9.67 8.52 0.47
N TYR A 261 -8.55 7.91 0.10
CA TYR A 261 -7.55 7.47 1.07
C TYR A 261 -6.12 7.64 0.56
N TRP A 262 -5.19 7.83 1.50
CA TRP A 262 -3.79 8.12 1.23
C TRP A 262 -3.02 6.94 0.65
N ILE A 263 -2.12 7.27 -0.25
CA ILE A 263 -1.06 6.40 -0.80
C ILE A 263 0.29 6.96 -0.33
N SER A 264 1.29 6.11 -0.13
CA SER A 264 2.61 6.52 0.37
C SER A 264 3.54 7.14 -0.68
N SER A 265 3.04 7.46 -1.85
CA SER A 265 3.87 7.96 -2.96
C SER A 265 3.65 9.45 -3.18
N PRO A 266 4.72 10.28 -3.21
CA PRO A 266 4.61 11.71 -3.46
C PRO A 266 4.35 12.01 -4.93
N THR A 267 3.73 13.17 -5.20
CA THR A 267 3.44 13.62 -6.56
C THR A 267 4.33 14.79 -6.97
N THR A 268 4.12 15.96 -6.37
CA THR A 268 4.77 17.21 -6.76
C THR A 268 5.00 18.12 -5.56
N TYR A 269 5.87 19.11 -5.77
CA TYR A 269 5.89 20.34 -5.00
C TYR A 269 5.66 21.51 -5.94
N SER A 270 4.83 22.47 -5.55
CA SER A 270 4.55 23.68 -6.35
C SER A 270 4.90 24.95 -5.59
N THR A 271 5.73 25.78 -6.17
CA THR A 271 6.08 27.11 -5.64
C THR A 271 4.93 28.12 -5.80
N THR A 272 4.02 27.88 -6.76
CA THR A 272 2.82 28.72 -6.96
C THR A 272 1.84 28.59 -5.81
N THR A 273 1.51 27.36 -5.41
CA THR A 273 0.65 27.08 -4.26
C THR A 273 1.43 27.07 -2.96
N LYS A 274 2.74 26.83 -3.02
CA LYS A 274 3.63 26.54 -1.87
C LYS A 274 3.21 25.29 -1.12
N TYR A 275 2.75 24.25 -1.84
CA TYR A 275 2.25 23.02 -1.24
C TYR A 275 2.98 21.79 -1.76
N ALA A 276 3.13 20.82 -0.87
CA ALA A 276 3.50 19.44 -1.17
C ALA A 276 2.25 18.60 -1.39
N TYR A 277 2.34 17.63 -2.31
CA TYR A 277 1.23 16.78 -2.71
C TYR A 277 1.62 15.32 -2.66
N GLU A 278 0.68 14.47 -2.21
CA GLU A 278 0.78 13.03 -2.12
C GLU A 278 -0.34 12.37 -2.92
N PHE A 279 -0.12 11.18 -3.47
CA PHE A 279 -1.19 10.46 -4.15
C PHE A 279 -2.32 10.03 -3.22
N LEU A 280 -3.52 9.98 -3.79
CA LEU A 280 -4.73 9.40 -3.19
C LEU A 280 -5.32 8.36 -4.13
N VAL A 281 -6.03 7.37 -3.58
CA VAL A 281 -7.12 6.73 -4.32
C VAL A 281 -8.36 7.57 -4.03
N TYR A 282 -9.00 8.10 -5.08
CA TYR A 282 -10.21 8.90 -4.94
C TYR A 282 -11.46 8.01 -4.78
N ASN A 283 -12.53 8.62 -4.28
CA ASN A 283 -13.82 7.98 -4.04
C ASN A 283 -14.50 7.42 -5.31
N VAL A 284 -13.95 7.65 -6.48
CA VAL A 284 -14.35 7.08 -7.77
C VAL A 284 -13.33 6.08 -8.32
N GLY A 285 -12.32 5.72 -7.53
CA GLY A 285 -11.29 4.74 -7.88
C GLY A 285 -10.14 5.26 -8.75
N ILE A 286 -10.07 6.56 -9.01
CA ILE A 286 -8.99 7.22 -9.73
C ILE A 286 -7.74 7.29 -8.84
N ILE A 287 -6.56 7.11 -9.41
CA ILE A 287 -5.31 7.56 -8.78
C ILE A 287 -5.26 9.08 -8.91
N GLY A 288 -5.41 9.78 -7.79
CA GLY A 288 -5.54 11.23 -7.74
C GLY A 288 -4.25 11.93 -7.34
N TYR A 289 -3.93 13.06 -7.99
CA TYR A 289 -2.67 13.79 -7.80
C TYR A 289 -2.80 15.31 -7.84
N ASN A 290 -4.01 15.84 -7.90
CA ASN A 290 -4.28 17.28 -8.05
C ASN A 290 -4.53 17.96 -6.69
N LYS A 291 -5.16 19.15 -6.70
CA LYS A 291 -5.37 20.01 -5.52
C LYS A 291 -5.92 19.31 -4.27
N ASP A 292 -6.68 18.24 -4.45
CA ASP A 292 -7.28 17.50 -3.33
C ASP A 292 -6.29 16.55 -2.67
N SER A 293 -5.13 16.34 -3.29
CA SER A 293 -4.02 15.54 -2.77
C SER A 293 -2.96 16.36 -2.01
N ASN A 294 -3.24 17.61 -1.66
CA ASN A 294 -2.42 18.40 -0.75
C ASN A 294 -2.26 17.65 0.58
N VAL A 295 -1.01 17.52 1.04
CA VAL A 295 -0.68 16.68 2.21
C VAL A 295 -1.41 17.07 3.49
N ASN A 296 -1.92 18.29 3.62
CA ASN A 296 -2.71 18.70 4.79
C ASN A 296 -4.22 18.44 4.66
N GLY A 297 -4.69 17.86 3.57
CA GLY A 297 -6.09 17.44 3.41
C GLY A 297 -6.45 16.28 4.34
N LEU A 298 -7.71 16.19 4.74
CA LEU A 298 -8.20 15.09 5.60
C LEU A 298 -8.74 13.96 4.72
N ASN A 299 -7.99 12.87 4.64
CA ASN A 299 -8.36 11.70 3.85
C ASN A 299 -8.21 10.42 4.66
N GLY A 300 -8.78 9.33 4.16
CA GLY A 300 -8.81 8.04 4.82
C GLY A 300 -7.44 7.40 4.99
N ILE A 301 -7.32 6.57 6.00
CA ILE A 301 -6.12 5.81 6.33
C ILE A 301 -6.45 4.33 6.24
N ARG A 302 -5.74 3.62 5.37
CA ARG A 302 -5.81 2.16 5.25
C ARG A 302 -4.43 1.56 5.47
N PRO A 303 -4.11 1.12 6.69
CA PRO A 303 -2.81 0.52 7.00
C PRO A 303 -2.53 -0.72 6.17
N VAL A 304 -1.25 -0.92 5.88
CA VAL A 304 -0.71 -2.10 5.20
C VAL A 304 0.24 -2.81 6.15
N ILE A 305 0.11 -4.14 6.23
CA ILE A 305 1.04 -5.02 6.96
C ILE A 305 1.48 -6.16 6.05
N ASN A 306 2.47 -6.92 6.51
CA ASN A 306 2.92 -8.15 5.86
C ASN A 306 2.87 -9.31 6.84
N LEU A 307 2.36 -10.45 6.40
CA LEU A 307 2.47 -11.71 7.13
C LEU A 307 3.83 -12.35 6.85
N SER A 308 4.41 -13.00 7.86
CA SER A 308 5.64 -13.78 7.70
C SER A 308 5.52 -14.81 6.59
N SER A 309 6.62 -15.06 5.88
CA SER A 309 6.71 -16.12 4.85
C SER A 309 6.47 -17.52 5.41
N ASP A 310 6.55 -17.68 6.72
CA ASP A 310 6.38 -18.98 7.39
C ASP A 310 4.94 -19.26 7.87
N VAL A 311 4.02 -18.31 7.72
CA VAL A 311 2.62 -18.51 8.13
C VAL A 311 1.96 -19.61 7.31
N ILE A 312 0.99 -20.26 7.93
CA ILE A 312 0.07 -21.21 7.29
C ILE A 312 -1.26 -20.50 7.08
N LEU A 313 -1.84 -20.65 5.90
CA LEU A 313 -3.18 -20.15 5.60
C LEU A 313 -4.16 -21.30 5.49
N SER A 314 -5.28 -21.19 6.20
CA SER A 314 -6.46 -22.03 6.04
C SER A 314 -7.55 -21.26 5.32
N GLY A 315 -8.36 -21.94 4.50
CA GLY A 315 -9.38 -21.31 3.66
C GLY A 315 -8.91 -21.12 2.22
N ASP A 316 -9.72 -20.41 1.44
CA ASP A 316 -9.44 -20.14 0.00
C ASP A 316 -9.49 -18.65 -0.35
N GLY A 317 -9.67 -17.78 0.64
CA GLY A 317 -9.70 -16.32 0.47
C GLY A 317 -11.02 -15.75 -0.04
N THR A 318 -12.03 -16.58 -0.27
CA THR A 318 -13.38 -16.11 -0.65
C THR A 318 -14.12 -15.53 0.55
N TYR A 319 -15.20 -14.79 0.31
CA TYR A 319 -16.01 -14.21 1.38
C TYR A 319 -16.60 -15.24 2.33
N SER A 320 -16.93 -16.43 1.83
CA SER A 320 -17.49 -17.54 2.61
C SER A 320 -16.44 -18.41 3.28
N ASN A 321 -15.18 -18.29 2.90
CA ASN A 321 -14.06 -19.07 3.42
C ASN A 321 -12.76 -18.24 3.39
N VAL A 322 -12.79 -17.13 4.13
CA VAL A 322 -11.64 -16.21 4.21
C VAL A 322 -10.40 -16.93 4.74
N TYR A 323 -9.23 -16.50 4.31
CA TYR A 323 -8.00 -17.02 4.89
C TYR A 323 -7.93 -16.69 6.38
N THR A 324 -7.57 -17.68 7.17
CA THR A 324 -7.15 -17.52 8.56
C THR A 324 -5.69 -17.91 8.70
N VAL A 325 -5.00 -17.35 9.69
CA VAL A 325 -3.53 -17.35 9.76
C VAL A 325 -3.09 -18.08 11.03
N SER A 326 -2.13 -18.96 10.88
CA SER A 326 -1.43 -19.64 11.98
C SER A 326 0.07 -19.76 11.73
#